data_38622b6488022f88627db0d920c6dad1
#
_entry.id   38622b6488022f88627db0d920c6dad1
#
_cell.length_a   1.000
_cell.length_b   1.000
_cell.length_c   1.000
_cell.angle_alpha   90.00
_cell.angle_beta   90.00
_cell.angle_gamma   90.00
#
_symmetry.space_group_name_H-M   'P 1'
#
loop_
_entity.id
_entity.type
_entity.pdbx_description
1 polymer ?
#
loop_
_entity_poly.entity_id
_entity_poly.type
_entity_poly.pdbx_seq_one_letter_code
_entity_poly.pdbx_strand_id
1 'polypeptide(L)'
;EPDPGTVRDLTQYRELVILNKANYTPAILLGFGMWLWGGWPMLVVGFFWSTVALYHGTFSINSLSHEWGSQRYLTGDDSRNNFFLALITLGEGWHNNHHHYQSSTRQGFRWWEIDISYYILKVMSWFGLVWDLRSPPDEVIRGVNPIGRKVIDKVATELAGSFSVETIAARVRESWAESHTLEDLSDRAKRTRDQLETRIAEMSLPHLPTIPELRDKAEEMFQESPSVDEIVNRAHELLAYMVAAHVCDTALVAA
;
A
#
# COMPACT_ATOMS: atom_id res chain seq x y z
N GLU A 1 5.79 21.98 5.73
CA GLU A 1 4.37 22.35 5.86
C GLU A 1 3.70 22.20 4.51
N PRO A 2 2.48 21.64 4.43
CA PRO A 2 1.76 21.54 3.17
C PRO A 2 1.45 22.96 2.63
N ASP A 3 1.66 23.14 1.33
CA ASP A 3 1.33 24.42 0.68
C ASP A 3 -0.17 24.70 0.81
N PRO A 4 -0.56 25.86 1.43
CA PRO A 4 -1.96 26.25 1.54
C PRO A 4 -2.70 26.30 0.19
N GLY A 5 -1.97 26.43 -0.93
CA GLY A 5 -2.52 26.38 -2.28
C GLY A 5 -3.10 25.02 -2.69
N THR A 6 -2.70 23.93 -2.02
CA THR A 6 -3.20 22.56 -2.30
C THR A 6 -4.52 22.24 -1.60
N VAL A 7 -4.92 23.01 -0.59
CA VAL A 7 -6.12 22.80 0.23
C VAL A 7 -7.03 24.05 0.24
N ARG A 8 -7.33 24.55 -0.95
CA ARG A 8 -8.11 25.79 -1.13
C ARG A 8 -9.50 25.73 -0.51
N ASP A 9 -10.11 24.59 -0.45
CA ASP A 9 -11.39 24.31 0.22
C ASP A 9 -11.32 24.57 1.73
N LEU A 10 -10.19 24.29 2.38
CA LEU A 10 -9.99 24.53 3.80
C LEU A 10 -9.55 25.97 4.10
N THR A 11 -8.80 26.60 3.19
CA THR A 11 -8.30 27.98 3.40
C THR A 11 -9.38 29.05 3.34
N GLN A 12 -10.59 28.73 2.88
CA GLN A 12 -11.75 29.62 2.95
C GLN A 12 -12.25 29.86 4.39
N TYR A 13 -11.92 28.95 5.33
CA TYR A 13 -12.30 29.05 6.73
C TYR A 13 -11.21 29.75 7.53
N ARG A 14 -11.48 30.97 8.02
CA ARG A 14 -10.50 31.78 8.75
C ARG A 14 -10.00 31.11 10.03
N GLU A 15 -10.86 30.39 10.73
CA GLU A 15 -10.55 29.61 11.94
C GLU A 15 -9.52 28.52 11.66
N LEU A 16 -9.60 27.80 10.53
CA LEU A 16 -8.62 26.79 10.15
C LEU A 16 -7.27 27.42 9.80
N VAL A 17 -7.28 28.56 9.12
CA VAL A 17 -6.05 29.32 8.83
C VAL A 17 -5.37 29.80 10.12
N ILE A 18 -6.15 30.27 11.12
CA ILE A 18 -5.62 30.69 12.43
C ILE A 18 -5.04 29.49 13.17
N LEU A 19 -5.76 28.37 13.22
CA LEU A 19 -5.29 27.13 13.87
C LEU A 19 -4.00 26.61 13.23
N ASN A 20 -3.88 26.65 11.91
CA ASN A 20 -2.66 26.24 11.20
C ASN A 20 -1.45 27.11 11.58
N LYS A 21 -1.64 28.44 11.71
CA LYS A 21 -0.58 29.36 12.14
C LYS A 21 -0.21 29.21 13.62
N ALA A 22 -1.18 28.82 14.43
CA ALA A 22 -1.06 28.71 15.88
C ALA A 22 -1.23 27.25 16.35
N ASN A 23 -0.59 26.32 15.64
CA ASN A 23 -0.78 24.87 15.77
C ASN A 23 -0.58 24.29 17.18
N TYR A 24 0.30 24.90 18.00
CA TYR A 24 0.51 24.48 19.39
C TYR A 24 -0.46 25.12 20.38
N THR A 25 -1.17 26.19 20.00
CA THR A 25 -2.04 26.95 20.91
C THR A 25 -3.14 26.09 21.52
N PRO A 26 -3.87 25.22 20.77
CA PRO A 26 -4.90 24.37 21.37
C PRO A 26 -4.34 23.43 22.44
N ALA A 27 -3.17 22.84 22.20
CA ALA A 27 -2.52 21.93 23.16
C ALA A 27 -2.09 22.69 24.44
N ILE A 28 -1.52 23.90 24.29
CA ILE A 28 -1.13 24.75 25.44
C ILE A 28 -2.37 25.15 26.24
N LEU A 29 -3.44 25.56 25.58
CA LEU A 29 -4.68 25.95 26.25
C LEU A 29 -5.33 24.76 26.97
N LEU A 30 -5.32 23.57 26.37
CA LEU A 30 -5.83 22.35 27.00
C LEU A 30 -5.00 22.01 28.24
N GLY A 31 -3.67 21.98 28.12
CA GLY A 31 -2.77 21.68 29.25
C GLY A 31 -2.94 22.70 30.40
N PHE A 32 -3.07 24.00 30.08
CA PHE A 32 -3.33 25.03 31.07
C PHE A 32 -4.71 24.88 31.71
N GLY A 33 -5.74 24.55 30.92
CA GLY A 33 -7.09 24.29 31.44
C GLY A 33 -7.13 23.09 32.39
N MET A 34 -6.42 22.00 32.06
CA MET A 34 -6.27 20.84 32.93
C MET A 34 -5.55 21.18 34.24
N TRP A 35 -4.51 22.01 34.17
CA TRP A 35 -3.80 22.48 35.36
C TRP A 35 -4.69 23.37 36.26
N LEU A 36 -5.48 24.24 35.67
CA LEU A 36 -6.45 25.08 36.42
C LEU A 36 -7.54 24.22 37.09
N TRP A 37 -7.97 23.14 36.44
CA TRP A 37 -9.04 22.26 36.95
C TRP A 37 -8.58 21.38 38.11
N GLY A 38 -7.39 20.80 38.04
CA GLY A 38 -6.93 19.83 39.07
C GLY A 38 -5.43 19.89 39.38
N GLY A 39 -4.78 21.02 39.09
CA GLY A 39 -3.35 21.22 39.40
C GLY A 39 -2.42 20.27 38.66
N TRP A 40 -1.27 19.98 39.27
CA TRP A 40 -0.26 19.09 38.71
C TRP A 40 -0.76 17.67 38.39
N PRO A 41 -1.57 16.99 39.21
CA PRO A 41 -2.08 15.67 38.86
C PRO A 41 -2.88 15.67 37.55
N MET A 42 -3.76 16.64 37.35
CA MET A 42 -4.54 16.75 36.11
C MET A 42 -3.68 17.11 34.91
N LEU A 43 -2.69 17.98 35.06
CA LEU A 43 -1.75 18.28 33.98
C LEU A 43 -0.94 17.03 33.61
N VAL A 44 -0.41 16.30 34.58
CA VAL A 44 0.44 15.12 34.31
C VAL A 44 -0.38 13.96 33.77
N VAL A 45 -1.46 13.58 34.44
CA VAL A 45 -2.25 12.40 34.04
C VAL A 45 -3.25 12.74 32.95
N GLY A 46 -4.00 13.83 33.11
CA GLY A 46 -5.06 14.20 32.18
C GLY A 46 -4.56 14.75 30.85
N PHE A 47 -3.39 15.38 30.83
CA PHE A 47 -2.82 15.93 29.59
C PHE A 47 -1.62 15.12 29.09
N PHE A 48 -0.50 15.05 29.81
CA PHE A 48 0.70 14.40 29.28
C PHE A 48 0.54 12.89 29.08
N TRP A 49 0.03 12.15 30.07
CA TRP A 49 -0.16 10.71 29.95
C TRP A 49 -1.21 10.35 28.89
N SER A 50 -2.32 11.08 28.83
CA SER A 50 -3.34 10.85 27.81
C SER A 50 -2.80 11.13 26.39
N THR A 51 -1.99 12.17 26.24
CA THR A 51 -1.34 12.51 24.96
C THR A 51 -0.35 11.43 24.54
N VAL A 52 0.48 10.94 25.48
CA VAL A 52 1.42 9.83 25.20
C VAL A 52 0.66 8.55 24.82
N ALA A 53 -0.41 8.22 25.56
CA ALA A 53 -1.24 7.06 25.24
C ALA A 53 -1.88 7.19 23.84
N LEU A 54 -2.36 8.37 23.49
CA LEU A 54 -2.91 8.67 22.15
C LEU A 54 -1.85 8.46 21.05
N TYR A 55 -0.63 8.99 21.25
CA TYR A 55 0.45 8.79 20.28
C TYR A 55 0.82 7.32 20.13
N HIS A 56 0.90 6.56 21.21
CA HIS A 56 1.14 5.12 21.11
C HIS A 56 0.01 4.40 20.37
N GLY A 57 -1.25 4.76 20.59
CA GLY A 57 -2.39 4.27 19.83
C GLY A 57 -2.21 4.54 18.33
N THR A 58 -1.98 5.80 17.95
CA THR A 58 -1.82 6.22 16.55
C THR A 58 -0.60 5.57 15.89
N PHE A 59 0.56 5.52 16.57
CA PHE A 59 1.76 4.92 16.01
C PHE A 59 1.62 3.40 15.85
N SER A 60 0.88 2.72 16.74
CA SER A 60 0.61 1.29 16.61
C SER A 60 -0.23 0.97 15.37
N ILE A 61 -1.12 1.87 14.94
CA ILE A 61 -1.83 1.72 13.67
C ILE A 61 -0.84 1.74 12.51
N ASN A 62 0.04 2.73 12.45
CA ASN A 62 0.97 2.91 11.33
C ASN A 62 2.16 1.92 11.34
N SER A 63 2.37 1.18 12.43
CA SER A 63 3.42 0.16 12.54
C SER A 63 2.85 -1.25 12.62
N LEU A 64 2.17 -1.59 13.71
CA LEU A 64 1.69 -2.95 13.96
C LEU A 64 0.61 -3.40 12.96
N SER A 65 -0.24 -2.47 12.47
CA SER A 65 -1.23 -2.79 11.43
C SER A 65 -0.64 -2.99 10.03
N HIS A 66 0.67 -2.79 9.85
CA HIS A 66 1.39 -3.18 8.64
C HIS A 66 2.17 -4.48 8.80
N GLU A 67 2.34 -4.97 10.03
CA GLU A 67 3.07 -6.21 10.34
C GLU A 67 2.14 -7.34 10.79
N TRP A 68 1.13 -7.00 11.59
CA TRP A 68 0.31 -7.99 12.28
C TRP A 68 -1.17 -7.83 11.98
N GLY A 69 -1.77 -8.91 11.44
CA GLY A 69 -3.19 -8.97 11.10
C GLY A 69 -3.45 -9.71 9.79
N SER A 70 -4.67 -9.62 9.29
CA SER A 70 -5.10 -10.22 8.02
C SER A 70 -5.19 -9.18 6.91
N GLN A 71 -4.66 -9.49 5.74
CA GLN A 71 -4.82 -8.70 4.54
C GLN A 71 -5.98 -9.29 3.74
N ARG A 72 -7.12 -8.59 3.72
CA ARG A 72 -8.31 -9.03 2.98
C ARG A 72 -8.32 -8.50 1.57
N TYR A 73 -7.92 -7.25 1.42
CA TYR A 73 -7.91 -6.56 0.14
C TYR A 73 -6.48 -6.30 -0.29
N LEU A 74 -6.22 -6.43 -1.59
CA LEU A 74 -4.97 -5.99 -2.18
C LEU A 74 -4.92 -4.46 -2.15
N THR A 75 -3.96 -3.94 -1.41
CA THR A 75 -3.67 -2.50 -1.26
C THR A 75 -2.27 -2.21 -1.79
N GLY A 76 -1.97 -0.95 -2.04
CA GLY A 76 -0.62 -0.53 -2.47
C GLY A 76 0.44 -0.60 -1.35
N ASP A 77 0.11 -1.18 -0.20
CA ASP A 77 0.93 -1.29 1.01
C ASP A 77 0.64 -2.59 1.76
N ASP A 78 1.30 -2.81 2.89
CA ASP A 78 1.19 -4.01 3.72
C ASP A 78 0.15 -3.85 4.83
N SER A 79 -0.82 -2.94 4.66
CA SER A 79 -1.89 -2.69 5.64
C SER A 79 -2.70 -3.97 5.94
N ARG A 80 -2.99 -4.19 7.21
CA ARG A 80 -3.68 -5.38 7.73
C ARG A 80 -4.82 -5.00 8.66
N ASN A 81 -5.82 -5.85 8.73
CA ASN A 81 -6.91 -5.76 9.69
C ASN A 81 -6.53 -6.52 10.96
N ASN A 82 -6.62 -5.87 12.11
CA ASN A 82 -6.33 -6.47 13.41
C ASN A 82 -7.44 -6.13 14.41
N PHE A 83 -8.15 -7.16 14.87
CA PHE A 83 -9.28 -7.01 15.78
C PHE A 83 -8.88 -6.38 17.13
N PHE A 84 -7.75 -6.79 17.71
CA PHE A 84 -7.31 -6.26 19.02
C PHE A 84 -6.91 -4.79 18.91
N LEU A 85 -6.20 -4.43 17.85
CA LEU A 85 -5.90 -3.03 17.58
C LEU A 85 -7.17 -2.22 17.32
N ALA A 86 -8.15 -2.77 16.60
CA ALA A 86 -9.42 -2.09 16.36
C ALA A 86 -10.18 -1.79 17.66
N LEU A 87 -10.14 -2.68 18.65
CA LEU A 87 -10.77 -2.42 19.95
C LEU A 87 -10.04 -1.31 20.73
N ILE A 88 -8.70 -1.35 20.78
CA ILE A 88 -7.89 -0.38 21.52
C ILE A 88 -7.96 1.00 20.86
N THR A 89 -8.01 1.06 19.54
CA THR A 89 -7.98 2.29 18.76
C THR A 89 -9.35 2.69 18.21
N LEU A 90 -10.42 2.11 18.80
CA LEU A 90 -11.82 2.46 18.54
C LEU A 90 -12.29 2.27 17.09
N GLY A 91 -11.64 1.38 16.33
CA GLY A 91 -12.01 1.04 14.94
C GLY A 91 -10.83 1.15 13.95
N GLU A 92 -9.80 1.94 14.26
CA GLU A 92 -8.67 2.19 13.36
C GLU A 92 -7.86 0.93 13.00
N GLY A 93 -7.95 -0.14 13.80
CA GLY A 93 -7.29 -1.43 13.51
C GLY A 93 -7.89 -2.18 12.31
N TRP A 94 -9.00 -1.73 11.70
CA TRP A 94 -9.49 -2.18 10.40
C TRP A 94 -8.73 -1.49 9.25
N HIS A 95 -7.43 -1.50 9.33
CA HIS A 95 -6.53 -0.65 8.56
C HIS A 95 -6.42 -1.05 7.07
N ASN A 96 -6.49 -2.35 6.76
CA ASN A 96 -6.55 -2.81 5.37
C ASN A 96 -7.88 -2.41 4.69
N ASN A 97 -9.00 -2.44 5.41
CA ASN A 97 -10.27 -1.92 4.90
C ASN A 97 -10.16 -0.42 4.60
N HIS A 98 -9.55 0.36 5.53
CA HIS A 98 -9.32 1.78 5.36
C HIS A 98 -8.47 2.07 4.12
N HIS A 99 -7.33 1.39 3.95
CA HIS A 99 -6.47 1.56 2.79
C HIS A 99 -7.12 1.11 1.48
N HIS A 100 -8.01 0.13 1.51
CA HIS A 100 -8.77 -0.29 0.35
C HIS A 100 -9.82 0.74 -0.10
N TYR A 101 -10.51 1.42 0.86
CA TYR A 101 -11.51 2.42 0.55
C TYR A 101 -11.52 3.57 1.58
N GLN A 102 -10.60 4.51 1.41
CA GLN A 102 -10.35 5.64 2.32
C GLN A 102 -11.52 6.62 2.42
N SER A 103 -12.43 6.65 1.45
CA SER A 103 -13.60 7.54 1.46
C SER A 103 -14.69 7.11 2.45
N SER A 104 -14.59 5.93 3.05
CA SER A 104 -15.55 5.46 4.04
C SER A 104 -15.30 6.05 5.41
N THR A 105 -16.35 6.54 6.05
CA THR A 105 -16.33 6.88 7.48
C THR A 105 -16.29 5.62 8.35
N ARG A 106 -16.88 4.52 7.85
CA ARG A 106 -16.92 3.23 8.52
C ARG A 106 -15.71 2.40 8.08
N GLN A 107 -14.81 2.07 9.01
CA GLN A 107 -13.66 1.23 8.73
C GLN A 107 -13.96 -0.27 8.91
N GLY A 108 -14.87 -0.64 9.80
CA GLY A 108 -15.40 -2.01 9.92
C GLY A 108 -16.42 -2.29 8.82
N PHE A 109 -16.04 -2.93 7.71
CA PHE A 109 -16.91 -3.15 6.55
C PHE A 109 -17.95 -4.23 6.80
N ARG A 110 -17.65 -5.22 7.62
CA ARG A 110 -18.55 -6.34 7.95
C ARG A 110 -19.23 -6.13 9.30
N TRP A 111 -20.36 -6.79 9.55
CA TRP A 111 -21.16 -6.61 10.75
C TRP A 111 -20.42 -6.97 12.05
N TRP A 112 -19.43 -7.91 11.99
CA TRP A 112 -18.62 -8.32 13.13
C TRP A 112 -17.36 -7.47 13.32
N GLU A 113 -17.07 -6.57 12.40
CA GLU A 113 -15.95 -5.65 12.49
C GLU A 113 -16.38 -4.44 13.31
N ILE A 114 -16.15 -4.53 14.61
CA ILE A 114 -16.55 -3.49 15.56
C ILE A 114 -15.76 -2.22 15.28
N ASP A 115 -16.48 -1.14 15.00
CA ASP A 115 -15.95 0.19 14.72
C ASP A 115 -16.64 1.19 15.65
N ILE A 116 -16.03 1.39 16.83
CA ILE A 116 -16.60 2.20 17.91
C ILE A 116 -16.72 3.66 17.47
N SER A 117 -15.71 4.20 16.79
CA SER A 117 -15.71 5.56 16.27
C SER A 117 -16.90 5.80 15.32
N TYR A 118 -17.14 4.88 14.40
CA TYR A 118 -18.29 4.96 13.51
C TYR A 118 -19.62 4.93 14.27
N TYR A 119 -19.74 4.07 15.29
CA TYR A 119 -20.98 4.00 16.07
C TYR A 119 -21.24 5.29 16.86
N ILE A 120 -20.21 5.92 17.43
CA ILE A 120 -20.32 7.23 18.08
C ILE A 120 -20.77 8.28 17.06
N LEU A 121 -20.14 8.36 15.90
CA LEU A 121 -20.53 9.29 14.84
C LEU A 121 -21.97 9.04 14.36
N LYS A 122 -22.38 7.78 14.29
CA LYS A 122 -23.75 7.39 13.93
C LYS A 122 -24.78 7.91 14.96
N VAL A 123 -24.46 7.77 16.24
CA VAL A 123 -25.31 8.35 17.31
C VAL A 123 -25.35 9.87 17.21
N MET A 124 -24.21 10.54 17.00
CA MET A 124 -24.16 11.98 16.81
C MET A 124 -24.98 12.45 15.58
N SER A 125 -25.04 11.63 14.54
CA SER A 125 -25.84 11.95 13.35
C SER A 125 -27.35 11.96 13.63
N TRP A 126 -27.83 11.19 14.59
CA TRP A 126 -29.25 11.22 15.01
C TRP A 126 -29.64 12.55 15.67
N PHE A 127 -28.65 13.23 16.26
CA PHE A 127 -28.82 14.56 16.85
C PHE A 127 -28.50 15.71 15.88
N GLY A 128 -28.21 15.40 14.60
CA GLY A 128 -27.86 16.41 13.61
C GLY A 128 -26.48 17.07 13.81
N LEU A 129 -25.61 16.50 14.66
CA LEU A 129 -24.27 17.01 14.93
C LEU A 129 -23.26 16.60 13.87
N VAL A 130 -23.53 15.51 13.15
CA VAL A 130 -22.70 14.95 12.07
C VAL A 130 -23.62 14.53 10.93
N TRP A 131 -23.18 14.74 9.71
CA TRP A 131 -23.91 14.36 8.48
C TRP A 131 -22.96 13.77 7.45
N ASP A 132 -23.51 13.20 6.38
CA ASP A 132 -22.74 12.60 5.25
C ASP A 132 -21.79 11.46 5.68
N LEU A 133 -22.26 10.59 6.57
CA LEU A 133 -21.51 9.41 7.00
C LEU A 133 -21.48 8.38 5.86
N ARG A 134 -20.37 8.31 5.16
CA ARG A 134 -20.19 7.40 4.03
C ARG A 134 -19.91 5.98 4.50
N SER A 135 -20.58 5.02 3.89
CA SER A 135 -20.30 3.59 4.06
C SER A 135 -19.74 3.01 2.77
N PRO A 136 -18.94 1.95 2.82
CA PRO A 136 -18.43 1.32 1.61
C PRO A 136 -19.59 0.69 0.81
N PRO A 137 -19.60 0.86 -0.54
CA PRO A 137 -20.53 0.13 -1.41
C PRO A 137 -20.32 -1.39 -1.34
N ASP A 138 -21.36 -2.16 -1.66
CA ASP A 138 -21.28 -3.63 -1.63
C ASP A 138 -20.20 -4.20 -2.56
N GLU A 139 -19.92 -3.54 -3.66
CA GLU A 139 -18.86 -3.91 -4.61
C GLU A 139 -17.47 -3.80 -3.97
N VAL A 140 -17.25 -2.72 -3.20
CA VAL A 140 -16.02 -2.53 -2.42
C VAL A 140 -15.88 -3.61 -1.35
N ILE A 141 -16.97 -3.90 -0.62
CA ILE A 141 -16.96 -4.94 0.43
C ILE A 141 -16.63 -6.32 -0.14
N ARG A 142 -17.08 -6.59 -1.38
CA ARG A 142 -16.82 -7.85 -2.09
C ARG A 142 -15.46 -7.88 -2.80
N GLY A 143 -14.74 -6.75 -2.86
CA GLY A 143 -13.44 -6.66 -3.52
C GLY A 143 -13.49 -6.78 -5.05
N VAL A 144 -14.65 -6.50 -5.66
CA VAL A 144 -14.82 -6.58 -7.13
C VAL A 144 -14.46 -5.29 -7.86
N ASN A 145 -14.02 -4.26 -7.15
CA ASN A 145 -13.55 -3.03 -7.78
C ASN A 145 -12.23 -3.25 -8.52
N PRO A 146 -12.04 -2.60 -9.68
CA PRO A 146 -10.77 -2.65 -10.38
C PRO A 146 -9.64 -2.13 -9.47
N ILE A 147 -8.55 -2.87 -9.44
CA ILE A 147 -7.38 -2.53 -8.64
C ILE A 147 -6.64 -1.36 -9.29
N GLY A 148 -6.18 -0.41 -8.48
CA GLY A 148 -5.41 0.73 -8.98
C GLY A 148 -4.04 0.30 -9.53
N ARG A 149 -3.55 1.02 -10.56
CA ARG A 149 -2.28 0.72 -11.25
C ARG A 149 -1.08 0.55 -10.29
N LYS A 150 -1.00 1.35 -9.22
CA LYS A 150 0.05 1.21 -8.21
C LYS A 150 0.03 -0.15 -7.49
N VAL A 151 -1.16 -0.67 -7.25
CA VAL A 151 -1.35 -1.98 -6.61
C VAL A 151 -0.95 -3.07 -7.60
N ILE A 152 -1.36 -2.99 -8.86
CA ILE A 152 -0.96 -3.91 -9.92
C ILE A 152 0.56 -3.95 -10.04
N ASP A 153 1.24 -2.79 -10.10
CA ASP A 153 2.71 -2.71 -10.19
C ASP A 153 3.40 -3.35 -8.97
N LYS A 154 2.90 -3.11 -7.75
CA LYS A 154 3.46 -3.72 -6.53
C LYS A 154 3.31 -5.23 -6.55
N VAL A 155 2.09 -5.73 -6.73
CA VAL A 155 1.78 -7.16 -6.71
C VAL A 155 2.47 -7.90 -7.85
N ALA A 156 2.56 -7.30 -9.04
CA ALA A 156 3.31 -7.83 -10.16
C ALA A 156 4.82 -7.91 -9.87
N THR A 157 5.37 -6.94 -9.13
CA THR A 157 6.77 -6.96 -8.69
C THR A 157 7.03 -8.09 -7.69
N GLU A 158 6.12 -8.31 -6.73
CA GLU A 158 6.21 -9.42 -5.79
C GLU A 158 6.11 -10.77 -6.50
N LEU A 159 5.16 -10.90 -7.44
CA LEU A 159 5.00 -12.11 -8.25
C LEU A 159 6.25 -12.39 -9.10
N ALA A 160 6.78 -11.39 -9.79
CA ALA A 160 8.03 -11.53 -10.56
C ALA A 160 9.22 -11.90 -9.65
N GLY A 161 9.31 -11.30 -8.46
CA GLY A 161 10.36 -11.59 -7.47
C GLY A 161 10.26 -12.99 -6.85
N SER A 162 9.11 -13.68 -6.96
CA SER A 162 8.97 -15.07 -6.51
C SER A 162 9.70 -16.08 -7.40
N PHE A 163 10.18 -15.65 -8.58
CA PHE A 163 10.95 -16.47 -9.51
C PHE A 163 12.45 -16.11 -9.42
N SER A 164 13.32 -17.13 -9.48
CA SER A 164 14.77 -16.90 -9.48
C SER A 164 15.25 -16.38 -10.83
N VAL A 165 15.52 -15.07 -10.87
CA VAL A 165 16.04 -14.39 -12.07
C VAL A 165 17.39 -14.98 -12.51
N GLU A 166 18.26 -15.32 -11.55
CA GLU A 166 19.59 -15.91 -11.83
C GLU A 166 19.46 -17.24 -12.54
N THR A 167 18.55 -18.11 -12.09
CA THR A 167 18.31 -19.42 -12.69
C THR A 167 17.73 -19.30 -14.10
N ILE A 168 16.78 -18.36 -14.29
CA ILE A 168 16.16 -18.09 -15.59
C ILE A 168 17.21 -17.52 -16.55
N ALA A 169 17.99 -16.53 -16.11
CA ALA A 169 19.05 -15.92 -16.91
C ALA A 169 20.16 -16.90 -17.28
N ALA A 170 20.50 -17.87 -16.40
CA ALA A 170 21.44 -18.94 -16.70
C ALA A 170 20.92 -19.84 -17.82
N ARG A 171 19.66 -20.27 -17.75
CA ARG A 171 19.01 -21.08 -18.78
C ARG A 171 18.89 -20.36 -20.13
N VAL A 172 18.54 -19.07 -20.08
CA VAL A 172 18.49 -18.21 -21.29
C VAL A 172 19.86 -18.14 -21.95
N ARG A 173 20.93 -17.93 -21.18
CA ARG A 173 22.31 -17.92 -21.70
C ARG A 173 22.73 -19.26 -22.29
N GLU A 174 22.40 -20.35 -21.64
CA GLU A 174 22.69 -21.70 -22.13
C GLU A 174 21.99 -21.97 -23.48
N SER A 175 20.70 -21.66 -23.58
CA SER A 175 19.91 -21.80 -24.81
C SER A 175 20.44 -20.90 -25.95
N TRP A 176 20.94 -19.69 -25.62
CA TRP A 176 21.54 -18.79 -26.61
C TRP A 176 22.93 -19.23 -27.05
N ALA A 177 23.74 -19.81 -26.15
CA ALA A 177 25.05 -20.37 -26.48
C ALA A 177 24.94 -21.56 -27.42
N GLU A 178 23.87 -22.35 -27.34
CA GLU A 178 23.57 -23.43 -28.26
C GLU A 178 23.11 -22.96 -29.63
N SER A 179 22.51 -21.76 -29.74
CA SER A 179 21.89 -21.25 -30.96
C SER A 179 22.72 -20.22 -31.74
N HIS A 180 23.67 -19.51 -31.07
CA HIS A 180 24.45 -18.40 -31.65
C HIS A 180 25.84 -18.30 -31.02
N THR A 181 26.84 -17.93 -31.82
CA THR A 181 28.20 -17.65 -31.33
C THR A 181 28.19 -16.38 -30.45
N LEU A 182 28.80 -16.43 -29.27
CA LEU A 182 28.87 -15.37 -28.27
C LEU A 182 29.48 -14.03 -28.79
N GLU A 183 30.28 -14.07 -29.84
CA GLU A 183 30.87 -12.88 -30.50
C GLU A 183 29.83 -11.95 -31.11
N ASP A 184 28.76 -12.46 -31.72
CA ASP A 184 27.69 -11.63 -32.33
C ASP A 184 26.83 -10.91 -31.27
N LEU A 185 26.74 -11.48 -30.07
CA LEU A 185 26.00 -10.90 -28.94
C LEU A 185 26.77 -9.79 -28.22
N SER A 186 28.10 -9.93 -28.08
CA SER A 186 28.96 -8.91 -27.48
C SER A 186 28.96 -7.61 -28.27
N ASP A 187 29.01 -7.69 -29.60
CA ASP A 187 28.98 -6.51 -30.47
C ASP A 187 27.61 -5.84 -30.57
N ARG A 188 26.54 -6.61 -30.38
CA ARG A 188 25.15 -6.09 -30.30
C ARG A 188 24.80 -5.52 -28.95
N ALA A 189 25.32 -6.09 -27.85
CA ALA A 189 25.12 -5.57 -26.48
C ALA A 189 25.74 -4.18 -26.29
N LYS A 190 26.85 -3.90 -26.99
CA LYS A 190 27.48 -2.57 -26.98
C LYS A 190 26.68 -1.48 -27.69
N ARG A 191 25.69 -1.82 -28.52
CA ARG A 191 25.00 -0.83 -29.37
C ARG A 191 23.71 -0.27 -28.81
N THR A 192 22.94 -0.95 -27.98
CA THR A 192 21.80 -0.33 -27.30
C THR A 192 21.13 -1.30 -26.29
N ARG A 193 21.31 -1.04 -25.02
CA ARG A 193 20.58 -1.69 -23.90
C ARG A 193 19.07 -1.68 -24.15
N ASP A 194 18.51 -0.52 -24.53
CA ASP A 194 17.09 -0.34 -24.78
C ASP A 194 16.53 -1.20 -25.93
N GLN A 195 17.33 -1.44 -26.98
CA GLN A 195 16.91 -2.32 -28.11
C GLN A 195 16.95 -3.81 -27.72
N LEU A 196 17.86 -4.20 -26.81
CA LEU A 196 17.93 -5.57 -26.29
C LEU A 196 16.75 -5.83 -25.35
N GLU A 197 16.45 -4.91 -24.45
CA GLU A 197 15.32 -5.00 -23.52
C GLU A 197 14.00 -5.15 -24.27
N THR A 198 13.77 -4.33 -25.32
CA THR A 198 12.58 -4.41 -26.16
C THR A 198 12.50 -5.73 -26.93
N ARG A 199 13.63 -6.21 -27.50
CA ARG A 199 13.65 -7.49 -28.23
C ARG A 199 13.47 -8.69 -27.34
N ILE A 200 14.04 -8.70 -26.13
CA ILE A 200 13.86 -9.80 -25.19
C ILE A 200 12.40 -9.85 -24.71
N ALA A 201 11.75 -8.70 -24.51
CA ALA A 201 10.33 -8.63 -24.16
C ALA A 201 9.41 -9.13 -25.30
N GLU A 202 9.82 -8.93 -26.57
CA GLU A 202 9.08 -9.40 -27.75
C GLU A 202 9.38 -10.88 -28.13
N MET A 203 10.49 -11.44 -27.64
CA MET A 203 10.86 -12.83 -27.94
C MET A 203 10.13 -13.78 -26.99
N SER A 204 9.54 -14.83 -27.56
CA SER A 204 9.08 -16.01 -26.81
C SER A 204 10.30 -16.78 -26.27
N LEU A 205 10.78 -16.37 -25.09
CA LEU A 205 11.96 -17.00 -24.47
C LEU A 205 11.56 -18.37 -23.89
N PRO A 206 12.20 -19.46 -24.31
CA PRO A 206 11.78 -20.83 -23.98
C PRO A 206 11.92 -21.19 -22.50
N HIS A 207 12.44 -20.28 -21.66
CA HIS A 207 12.71 -20.52 -20.24
C HIS A 207 12.14 -19.47 -19.30
N LEU A 208 11.40 -18.48 -19.82
CA LEU A 208 10.58 -17.62 -18.98
C LEU A 208 9.33 -18.37 -18.51
N PRO A 209 8.88 -18.17 -17.26
CA PRO A 209 7.58 -18.66 -16.83
C PRO A 209 6.49 -18.22 -17.80
N THR A 210 5.69 -19.16 -18.22
CA THR A 210 4.57 -18.88 -19.13
C THR A 210 3.46 -18.13 -18.40
N ILE A 211 2.59 -17.44 -19.14
CA ILE A 211 1.44 -16.76 -18.56
C ILE A 211 0.56 -17.69 -17.69
N PRO A 212 0.28 -18.96 -18.09
CA PRO A 212 -0.39 -19.92 -17.21
C PRO A 212 0.35 -20.19 -15.89
N GLU A 213 1.66 -20.45 -15.92
CA GLU A 213 2.47 -20.68 -14.70
C GLU A 213 2.49 -19.46 -13.77
N LEU A 214 2.59 -18.26 -14.34
CA LEU A 214 2.46 -17.01 -13.59
C LEU A 214 1.06 -16.85 -12.99
N ARG A 215 0.02 -17.27 -13.71
CA ARG A 215 -1.37 -17.24 -13.24
C ARG A 215 -1.58 -18.18 -12.06
N ASP A 216 -1.16 -19.44 -12.19
CA ASP A 216 -1.28 -20.43 -11.11
C ASP A 216 -0.56 -19.94 -9.85
N LYS A 217 0.62 -19.33 -10.00
CA LYS A 217 1.36 -18.75 -8.90
C LYS A 217 0.69 -17.50 -8.32
N ALA A 218 0.09 -16.65 -9.16
CA ALA A 218 -0.65 -15.47 -8.72
C ALA A 218 -1.92 -15.86 -7.93
N GLU A 219 -2.66 -16.87 -8.37
CA GLU A 219 -3.83 -17.40 -7.67
C GLU A 219 -3.45 -18.01 -6.30
N GLU A 220 -2.30 -18.70 -6.22
CA GLU A 220 -1.77 -19.20 -4.95
C GLU A 220 -1.43 -18.05 -3.97
N MET A 221 -0.83 -16.96 -4.48
CA MET A 221 -0.32 -15.86 -3.65
C MET A 221 -1.40 -14.84 -3.26
N PHE A 222 -2.34 -14.52 -4.15
CA PHE A 222 -3.16 -13.31 -4.03
C PHE A 222 -4.68 -13.55 -3.99
N GLN A 223 -5.14 -14.77 -3.97
CA GLN A 223 -6.56 -15.16 -4.07
C GLN A 223 -7.24 -14.65 -5.37
N GLU A 224 -8.48 -15.05 -5.62
CA GLU A 224 -9.24 -14.60 -6.78
C GLU A 224 -9.45 -13.09 -6.76
N SER A 225 -8.79 -12.37 -7.65
CA SER A 225 -8.96 -10.94 -7.87
C SER A 225 -9.39 -10.69 -9.32
N PRO A 226 -10.32 -9.78 -9.59
CA PRO A 226 -10.71 -9.43 -10.97
C PRO A 226 -9.58 -8.89 -11.84
N SER A 227 -8.45 -8.51 -11.25
CA SER A 227 -7.28 -7.97 -11.95
C SER A 227 -6.11 -8.96 -12.05
N VAL A 228 -6.32 -10.26 -11.81
CA VAL A 228 -5.24 -11.27 -11.90
C VAL A 228 -4.58 -11.25 -13.28
N ASP A 229 -5.33 -11.12 -14.36
CA ASP A 229 -4.79 -11.06 -15.72
C ASP A 229 -3.86 -9.87 -15.93
N GLU A 230 -4.22 -8.68 -15.42
CA GLU A 230 -3.37 -7.48 -15.51
C GLU A 230 -2.10 -7.64 -14.66
N ILE A 231 -2.22 -8.23 -13.48
CA ILE A 231 -1.09 -8.52 -12.59
C ILE A 231 -0.12 -9.50 -13.27
N VAL A 232 -0.63 -10.58 -13.84
CA VAL A 232 0.16 -11.61 -14.53
C VAL A 232 0.88 -11.04 -15.74
N ASN A 233 0.19 -10.28 -16.59
CA ASN A 233 0.80 -9.64 -17.75
C ASN A 233 1.91 -8.66 -17.32
N ARG A 234 1.65 -7.86 -16.29
CA ARG A 234 2.64 -6.92 -15.78
C ARG A 234 3.84 -7.62 -15.13
N ALA A 235 3.62 -8.71 -14.39
CA ALA A 235 4.70 -9.52 -13.82
C ALA A 235 5.56 -10.17 -14.91
N HIS A 236 4.96 -10.62 -15.99
CA HIS A 236 5.68 -11.17 -17.13
C HIS A 236 6.60 -10.12 -17.80
N GLU A 237 6.10 -8.89 -18.00
CA GLU A 237 6.92 -7.78 -18.51
C GLU A 237 8.10 -7.46 -17.58
N LEU A 238 7.82 -7.34 -16.27
CA LEU A 238 8.85 -7.06 -15.27
C LEU A 238 9.90 -8.17 -15.20
N LEU A 239 9.47 -9.43 -15.24
CA LEU A 239 10.38 -10.58 -15.21
C LEU A 239 11.27 -10.60 -16.45
N ALA A 240 10.70 -10.36 -17.64
CA ALA A 240 11.48 -10.25 -18.88
C ALA A 240 12.53 -9.12 -18.79
N TYR A 241 12.15 -7.97 -18.25
CA TYR A 241 13.07 -6.85 -18.02
C TYR A 241 14.20 -7.22 -17.03
N MET A 242 13.86 -7.85 -15.90
CA MET A 242 14.84 -8.26 -14.87
C MET A 242 15.83 -9.28 -15.42
N VAL A 243 15.36 -10.27 -16.18
CA VAL A 243 16.20 -11.27 -16.85
C VAL A 243 17.12 -10.62 -17.88
N ALA A 244 16.58 -9.71 -18.70
CA ALA A 244 17.36 -8.96 -19.69
C ALA A 244 18.48 -8.15 -19.05
N ALA A 245 18.16 -7.40 -17.98
CA ALA A 245 19.15 -6.62 -17.24
C ALA A 245 20.25 -7.51 -16.67
N HIS A 246 19.90 -8.66 -16.07
CA HIS A 246 20.85 -9.60 -15.50
C HIS A 246 21.75 -10.26 -16.56
N VAL A 247 21.21 -10.57 -17.73
CA VAL A 247 22.00 -11.09 -18.86
C VAL A 247 22.96 -10.03 -19.40
N CYS A 248 22.52 -8.77 -19.52
CA CYS A 248 23.36 -7.67 -20.01
C CYS A 248 24.48 -7.31 -19.03
N ASP A 249 24.19 -7.20 -17.72
CA ASP A 249 25.19 -6.83 -16.70
C ASP A 249 26.28 -7.89 -16.57
N THR A 250 25.95 -9.17 -16.68
CA THR A 250 26.95 -10.25 -16.66
C THR A 250 27.77 -10.34 -17.95
N ALA A 251 27.22 -9.96 -19.10
CA ALA A 251 27.98 -9.87 -20.35
C ALA A 251 28.99 -8.72 -20.36
N LEU A 252 28.68 -7.60 -19.67
CA LEU A 252 29.60 -6.45 -19.52
C LEU A 252 30.75 -6.72 -18.54
N VAL A 253 30.56 -7.59 -17.55
CA VAL A 253 31.61 -7.98 -16.58
C VAL A 253 32.55 -9.05 -17.15
N ALA A 254 32.11 -9.82 -18.16
CA ALA A 254 32.88 -10.88 -18.80
C ALA A 254 33.69 -10.41 -20.03
N ALA A 255 33.54 -9.15 -20.45
CA ALA A 255 34.25 -8.51 -21.57
C ALA A 255 35.28 -7.51 -21.07
#